data_f0f3a6e7ac95ebfea8cdced960671bf2
#
_entry.id   f0f3a6e7ac95ebfea8cdced960671bf2
#
_cell.length_a   1.000
_cell.length_b   1.000
_cell.length_c   1.000
_cell.angle_alpha   90.00
_cell.angle_beta   90.00
_cell.angle_gamma   90.00
#
_symmetry.space_group_name_H-M   'P 1'
#
loop_
_entity.id
_entity.type
_entity.pdbx_description
1 polymer ?
#
loop_
_entity_poly.entity_id
_entity_poly.type
_entity_poly.pdbx_seq_one_letter_code
_entity_poly.pdbx_strand_id
1 'polypeptide(L)'
;MDLVKSSYRSEDVTILLKDISGLITPLPTEEREKLNQSGIHYSEMLPLEYKPTEKYMEIYNEALETLSYKTANATAILADKLYAKYGGNLVLVSLARAGTPIGILVKRFLKHKYHIEVPHYSISIIRGKGIDTNAMTYIVDKHGSYGIQFIDGWIGKGAINGVLYEACESLKSSDLKFADLDATLAVLSDPAFITELCGTHEDFLIPSACLNSTVSGLISRTFLRDDIISPADFHGAVYYGELQAEDKSNEFIDTVSGYFDNIDYNYFNATLIFNDTGRTGMNEVTEIARDFGLSDISKIKPGVGETTR
;
A
#
# COMPACT_ATOMS: atom_id res chain seq x y z
N MET A 1 20.67 -14.36 -3.54
CA MET A 1 20.15 -13.00 -3.31
C MET A 1 19.66 -12.96 -1.87
N ASP A 2 20.16 -12.01 -1.09
CA ASP A 2 19.71 -11.83 0.28
C ASP A 2 18.49 -10.92 0.29
N LEU A 3 17.47 -11.33 1.04
CA LEU A 3 16.25 -10.52 1.22
C LEU A 3 16.49 -9.47 2.31
N VAL A 4 15.91 -8.29 2.11
CA VAL A 4 15.96 -7.22 3.09
C VAL A 4 15.28 -7.66 4.40
N LYS A 5 15.90 -7.33 5.53
CA LYS A 5 15.29 -7.51 6.85
C LYS A 5 14.10 -6.58 7.03
N SER A 6 13.20 -6.96 7.91
CA SER A 6 12.08 -6.12 8.34
C SER A 6 11.83 -6.33 9.83
N SER A 7 11.26 -5.33 10.47
CA SER A 7 10.81 -5.44 11.87
C SER A 7 9.44 -6.10 12.01
N TYR A 8 8.70 -6.33 10.93
CA TYR A 8 7.47 -7.12 10.96
C TYR A 8 7.75 -8.56 11.38
N ARG A 9 6.77 -9.21 12.01
CA ARG A 9 6.86 -10.63 12.36
C ARG A 9 6.90 -11.48 11.09
N SER A 10 7.74 -12.49 11.07
CA SER A 10 7.94 -13.38 9.91
C SER A 10 6.69 -14.16 9.50
N GLU A 11 5.80 -14.42 10.45
CA GLU A 11 4.51 -15.07 10.22
C GLU A 11 3.49 -14.14 9.53
N ASP A 12 3.67 -12.82 9.63
CA ASP A 12 2.75 -11.83 9.06
C ASP A 12 2.98 -11.59 7.57
N VAL A 13 4.25 -11.52 7.15
CA VAL A 13 4.59 -11.18 5.76
C VAL A 13 5.97 -11.68 5.35
N THR A 14 6.11 -12.07 4.08
CA THR A 14 7.39 -12.30 3.41
C THR A 14 7.71 -11.11 2.52
N ILE A 15 8.81 -10.40 2.79
CA ILE A 15 9.24 -9.24 2.00
C ILE A 15 10.11 -9.74 0.85
N LEU A 16 9.63 -9.61 -0.39
CA LEU A 16 10.38 -9.99 -1.59
C LEU A 16 11.08 -8.75 -2.18
N LEU A 17 12.08 -8.27 -1.46
CA LEU A 17 12.96 -7.17 -1.86
C LEU A 17 14.40 -7.58 -1.58
N LYS A 18 15.31 -7.26 -2.50
CA LYS A 18 16.75 -7.46 -2.32
C LYS A 18 17.30 -6.50 -1.26
N ASP A 19 18.10 -7.01 -0.35
CA ASP A 19 18.85 -6.16 0.59
C ASP A 19 19.95 -5.39 -0.15
N ILE A 20 19.82 -4.07 -0.16
CA ILE A 20 20.84 -3.17 -0.69
C ILE A 20 21.43 -2.26 0.40
N SER A 21 21.28 -2.64 1.68
CA SER A 21 21.86 -1.92 2.80
C SER A 21 23.37 -1.82 2.65
N GLY A 22 23.90 -0.62 2.78
CA GLY A 22 25.33 -0.35 2.60
C GLY A 22 25.81 -0.22 1.14
N LEU A 23 24.97 -0.53 0.14
CA LEU A 23 25.30 -0.34 -1.28
C LEU A 23 24.91 1.05 -1.81
N ILE A 24 24.03 1.74 -1.09
CA ILE A 24 23.50 3.07 -1.46
C ILE A 24 23.61 4.01 -0.28
N THR A 25 23.99 5.25 -0.57
CA THR A 25 23.91 6.34 0.38
C THR A 25 22.61 7.11 0.14
N PRO A 26 21.68 7.17 1.12
CA PRO A 26 20.49 8.00 1.03
C PRO A 26 20.86 9.47 0.86
N LEU A 27 20.06 10.20 0.08
CA LEU A 27 20.31 11.59 -0.28
C LEU A 27 19.34 12.56 0.41
N PRO A 28 19.79 13.77 0.78
CA PRO A 28 18.94 14.85 1.22
C PRO A 28 17.93 15.26 0.13
N THR A 29 16.83 15.88 0.55
CA THR A 29 15.74 16.29 -0.36
C THR A 29 16.23 17.20 -1.49
N GLU A 30 17.06 18.19 -1.18
CA GLU A 30 17.59 19.15 -2.17
C GLU A 30 18.43 18.48 -3.28
N GLU A 31 19.23 17.49 -2.92
CA GLU A 31 20.03 16.74 -3.90
C GLU A 31 19.15 15.87 -4.78
N ARG A 32 18.14 15.20 -4.19
CA ARG A 32 17.19 14.39 -4.95
C ARG A 32 16.36 15.21 -5.92
N GLU A 33 15.94 16.41 -5.53
CA GLU A 33 15.22 17.33 -6.41
C GLU A 33 16.08 17.74 -7.62
N LYS A 34 17.35 18.08 -7.40
CA LYS A 34 18.27 18.38 -8.51
C LYS A 34 18.44 17.21 -9.47
N LEU A 35 18.59 15.99 -8.93
CA LEU A 35 18.73 14.78 -9.72
C LEU A 35 17.43 14.47 -10.51
N ASN A 36 16.26 14.61 -9.89
CA ASN A 36 14.98 14.47 -10.59
C ASN A 36 14.83 15.48 -11.73
N GLN A 37 15.23 16.73 -11.51
CA GLN A 37 15.21 17.77 -12.56
C GLN A 37 16.19 17.46 -13.70
N SER A 38 17.26 16.71 -13.42
CA SER A 38 18.21 16.24 -14.46
C SER A 38 17.75 14.99 -15.20
N GLY A 39 16.56 14.43 -14.86
CA GLY A 39 15.97 13.27 -15.53
C GLY A 39 16.24 11.93 -14.84
N ILE A 40 16.93 11.89 -13.70
CA ILE A 40 17.12 10.66 -12.93
C ILE A 40 15.81 10.28 -12.26
N HIS A 41 15.39 9.03 -12.43
CA HIS A 41 14.12 8.56 -11.90
C HIS A 41 14.17 8.44 -10.36
N TYR A 42 13.07 8.79 -9.68
CA TYR A 42 12.99 8.79 -8.21
C TYR A 42 13.31 7.41 -7.57
N SER A 43 13.10 6.30 -8.29
CA SER A 43 13.42 4.96 -7.81
C SER A 43 14.92 4.60 -7.86
N GLU A 44 15.74 5.44 -8.48
CA GLU A 44 17.18 5.24 -8.60
C GLU A 44 17.97 5.89 -7.46
N MET A 45 17.25 6.52 -6.52
CA MET A 45 17.81 7.18 -5.35
C MET A 45 16.89 6.96 -4.13
N LEU A 46 17.46 6.96 -2.95
CA LEU A 46 16.71 6.85 -1.70
C LEU A 46 16.72 8.18 -0.94
N PRO A 47 15.58 8.54 -0.32
CA PRO A 47 15.55 9.66 0.62
C PRO A 47 16.32 9.31 1.88
N LEU A 48 16.97 10.31 2.47
CA LEU A 48 17.42 10.22 3.85
C LEU A 48 16.17 10.15 4.74
N GLU A 49 16.06 9.10 5.52
CA GLU A 49 14.98 8.95 6.51
C GLU A 49 15.46 9.53 7.84
N TYR A 50 14.59 10.25 8.49
CA TYR A 50 14.89 10.91 9.76
C TYR A 50 14.06 10.29 10.87
N LYS A 51 14.59 10.36 12.10
CA LYS A 51 13.80 10.11 13.30
C LYS A 51 12.59 11.06 13.30
N PRO A 52 11.36 10.55 13.50
CA PRO A 52 10.18 11.39 13.61
C PRO A 52 10.34 12.43 14.73
N THR A 53 9.91 13.67 14.48
CA THR A 53 9.89 14.70 15.51
C THR A 53 8.82 14.41 16.55
N GLU A 54 8.93 15.00 17.75
CA GLU A 54 7.93 14.87 18.82
C GLU A 54 6.53 15.22 18.32
N LYS A 55 6.39 16.28 17.53
CA LYS A 55 5.12 16.70 16.95
C LYS A 55 4.53 15.65 15.98
N TYR A 56 5.35 14.98 15.16
CA TYR A 56 4.87 13.88 14.31
C TYR A 56 4.43 12.70 15.16
N MET A 57 5.12 12.41 16.25
CA MET A 57 4.74 11.34 17.17
C MET A 57 3.45 11.65 17.92
N GLU A 58 3.21 12.90 18.30
CA GLU A 58 1.92 13.34 18.87
C GLU A 58 0.78 13.08 17.89
N ILE A 59 0.91 13.52 16.63
CA ILE A 59 -0.10 13.30 15.58
C ILE A 59 -0.32 11.82 15.31
N TYR A 60 0.75 11.02 15.25
CA TYR A 60 0.64 9.57 15.08
C TYR A 60 -0.12 8.93 16.24
N ASN A 61 0.21 9.26 17.47
CA ASN A 61 -0.45 8.70 18.65
C ASN A 61 -1.94 9.09 18.70
N GLU A 62 -2.27 10.35 18.39
CA GLU A 62 -3.65 10.81 18.29
C GLU A 62 -4.41 10.06 17.16
N ALA A 63 -3.81 9.91 16.00
CA ALA A 63 -4.40 9.16 14.91
C ALA A 63 -4.56 7.67 15.27
N LEU A 64 -3.58 7.07 15.93
CA LEU A 64 -3.64 5.69 16.38
C LEU A 64 -4.78 5.48 17.39
N GLU A 65 -4.92 6.37 18.36
CA GLU A 65 -5.99 6.30 19.37
C GLU A 65 -7.38 6.48 18.74
N THR A 66 -7.55 7.48 17.88
CA THR A 66 -8.87 7.89 17.38
C THR A 66 -9.33 7.09 16.16
N LEU A 67 -8.40 6.58 15.31
CA LEU A 67 -8.73 5.98 14.02
C LEU A 67 -8.47 4.47 13.94
N SER A 68 -7.89 3.84 14.97
CA SER A 68 -7.64 2.39 14.94
C SER A 68 -8.93 1.57 14.85
N TYR A 69 -9.99 1.97 15.56
CA TYR A 69 -11.29 1.30 15.47
C TYR A 69 -11.91 1.43 14.06
N LYS A 70 -11.82 2.61 13.46
CA LYS A 70 -12.25 2.85 12.07
C LYS A 70 -11.44 2.00 11.09
N THR A 71 -10.12 1.95 11.27
CA THR A 71 -9.22 1.12 10.47
C THR A 71 -9.54 -0.37 10.60
N ALA A 72 -9.86 -0.85 11.81
CA ALA A 72 -10.26 -2.24 12.05
C ALA A 72 -11.57 -2.60 11.34
N ASN A 73 -12.57 -1.72 11.37
CA ASN A 73 -13.83 -1.94 10.65
C ASN A 73 -13.63 -1.97 9.13
N ALA A 74 -12.83 -1.06 8.58
CA ALA A 74 -12.48 -1.08 7.16
C ALA A 74 -11.72 -2.36 6.78
N THR A 75 -10.79 -2.80 7.63
CA THR A 75 -10.05 -4.06 7.45
C THR A 75 -10.99 -5.27 7.42
N ALA A 76 -11.95 -5.33 8.34
CA ALA A 76 -12.92 -6.42 8.44
C ALA A 76 -13.79 -6.52 7.18
N ILE A 77 -14.33 -5.40 6.72
CA ILE A 77 -15.15 -5.33 5.50
C ILE A 77 -14.34 -5.77 4.27
N LEU A 78 -13.12 -5.26 4.13
CA LEU A 78 -12.24 -5.65 3.02
C LEU A 78 -11.91 -7.14 3.06
N ALA A 79 -11.52 -7.66 4.23
CA ALA A 79 -11.18 -9.08 4.41
C ALA A 79 -12.37 -9.99 4.09
N ASP A 80 -13.59 -9.62 4.48
CA ASP A 80 -14.81 -10.37 4.17
C ASP A 80 -15.08 -10.42 2.67
N LYS A 81 -14.91 -9.29 1.95
CA LYS A 81 -15.03 -9.25 0.49
C LYS A 81 -14.01 -10.18 -0.19
N LEU A 82 -12.77 -10.17 0.31
CA LEU A 82 -11.70 -11.03 -0.23
C LEU A 82 -11.95 -12.50 0.06
N TYR A 83 -12.42 -12.82 1.27
CA TYR A 83 -12.79 -14.20 1.61
C TYR A 83 -13.97 -14.69 0.78
N ALA A 84 -14.99 -13.87 0.58
CA ALA A 84 -16.13 -14.20 -0.27
C ALA A 84 -15.71 -14.48 -1.73
N LYS A 85 -14.69 -13.75 -2.22
CA LYS A 85 -14.18 -13.89 -3.60
C LYS A 85 -13.31 -15.14 -3.79
N TYR A 86 -12.41 -15.43 -2.86
CA TYR A 86 -11.34 -16.43 -3.06
C TYR A 86 -11.33 -17.57 -2.04
N GLY A 87 -12.02 -17.42 -0.90
CA GLY A 87 -11.95 -18.38 0.19
C GLY A 87 -10.53 -18.66 0.64
N GLY A 88 -10.20 -19.94 0.82
CA GLY A 88 -8.85 -20.38 1.19
C GLY A 88 -7.79 -20.33 0.08
N ASN A 89 -8.16 -19.97 -1.16
CA ASN A 89 -7.19 -19.84 -2.26
C ASN A 89 -6.53 -18.45 -2.33
N LEU A 90 -6.86 -17.55 -1.41
CA LEU A 90 -6.36 -16.19 -1.39
C LEU A 90 -4.86 -16.16 -1.11
N VAL A 91 -4.13 -15.39 -1.93
CA VAL A 91 -2.73 -15.02 -1.74
C VAL A 91 -2.63 -13.50 -1.73
N LEU A 92 -2.23 -12.93 -0.61
CA LEU A 92 -2.11 -11.48 -0.45
C LEU A 92 -0.77 -10.98 -0.99
N VAL A 93 -0.81 -9.96 -1.83
CA VAL A 93 0.37 -9.30 -2.40
C VAL A 93 0.28 -7.81 -2.15
N SER A 94 0.94 -7.35 -1.10
CA SER A 94 0.99 -5.93 -0.73
C SER A 94 1.96 -5.16 -1.61
N LEU A 95 1.53 -3.97 -2.03
CA LEU A 95 2.40 -3.02 -2.73
C LEU A 95 3.29 -2.31 -1.71
N ALA A 96 4.60 -2.60 -1.74
CA ALA A 96 5.55 -2.04 -0.80
C ALA A 96 5.71 -0.53 -1.03
N ARG A 97 5.73 0.25 0.05
CA ARG A 97 5.72 -0.19 1.46
C ARG A 97 4.35 0.02 2.13
N ALA A 98 3.54 1.00 1.67
CA ALA A 98 2.29 1.42 2.32
C ALA A 98 1.23 0.31 2.42
N GLY A 99 1.15 -0.57 1.44
CA GLY A 99 0.23 -1.71 1.45
C GLY A 99 0.60 -2.81 2.45
N THR A 100 1.87 -2.89 2.87
CA THR A 100 2.34 -4.00 3.72
C THR A 100 1.58 -4.10 5.05
N PRO A 101 1.46 -3.04 5.87
CA PRO A 101 0.71 -3.12 7.12
C PRO A 101 -0.76 -3.47 6.91
N ILE A 102 -1.34 -3.05 5.78
CA ILE A 102 -2.74 -3.34 5.46
C ILE A 102 -2.94 -4.81 5.12
N GLY A 103 -2.05 -5.38 4.30
CA GLY A 103 -2.06 -6.82 4.03
C GLY A 103 -1.89 -7.66 5.29
N ILE A 104 -1.05 -7.22 6.23
CA ILE A 104 -0.88 -7.88 7.54
C ILE A 104 -2.21 -7.84 8.32
N LEU A 105 -2.87 -6.69 8.40
CA LEU A 105 -4.16 -6.56 9.10
C LEU A 105 -5.22 -7.47 8.48
N VAL A 106 -5.34 -7.49 7.15
CA VAL A 106 -6.26 -8.38 6.43
C VAL A 106 -5.96 -9.84 6.73
N LYS A 107 -4.69 -10.26 6.65
CA LYS A 107 -4.28 -11.63 6.98
C LYS A 107 -4.66 -12.02 8.41
N ARG A 108 -4.36 -11.14 9.37
CA ARG A 108 -4.70 -11.38 10.78
C ARG A 108 -6.19 -11.45 11.02
N PHE A 109 -6.99 -10.62 10.35
CA PHE A 109 -8.44 -10.67 10.45
C PHE A 109 -9.02 -11.97 9.85
N LEU A 110 -8.52 -12.42 8.71
CA LEU A 110 -8.90 -13.70 8.11
C LEU A 110 -8.59 -14.88 9.03
N LYS A 111 -7.44 -14.87 9.68
CA LYS A 111 -7.09 -15.86 10.70
C LYS A 111 -8.01 -15.77 11.90
N HIS A 112 -8.30 -14.57 12.39
CA HIS A 112 -9.16 -14.33 13.54
C HIS A 112 -10.60 -14.83 13.30
N LYS A 113 -11.22 -14.41 12.20
CA LYS A 113 -12.64 -14.69 11.93
C LYS A 113 -12.89 -16.03 11.28
N TYR A 114 -12.08 -16.41 10.30
CA TYR A 114 -12.31 -17.58 9.47
C TYR A 114 -11.37 -18.75 9.78
N HIS A 115 -10.42 -18.57 10.70
CA HIS A 115 -9.42 -19.57 11.07
C HIS A 115 -8.59 -20.09 9.88
N ILE A 116 -8.35 -19.24 8.88
CA ILE A 116 -7.52 -19.57 7.73
C ILE A 116 -6.19 -18.83 7.78
N GLU A 117 -5.13 -19.50 7.33
CA GLU A 117 -3.81 -18.92 7.12
C GLU A 117 -3.60 -18.71 5.62
N VAL A 118 -3.48 -17.46 5.20
CA VAL A 118 -3.21 -17.12 3.80
C VAL A 118 -1.76 -16.69 3.63
N PRO A 119 -1.09 -17.06 2.51
CA PRO A 119 0.22 -16.51 2.18
C PRO A 119 0.12 -14.99 1.99
N HIS A 120 1.15 -14.27 2.48
CA HIS A 120 1.23 -12.82 2.31
C HIS A 120 2.64 -12.42 1.93
N TYR A 121 2.75 -11.72 0.81
CA TYR A 121 3.99 -11.17 0.27
C TYR A 121 3.90 -9.66 0.17
N SER A 122 5.05 -8.99 0.29
CA SER A 122 5.19 -7.56 -0.01
C SER A 122 6.22 -7.41 -1.13
N ILE A 123 5.82 -6.75 -2.21
CA ILE A 123 6.63 -6.60 -3.43
C ILE A 123 6.68 -5.14 -3.89
N SER A 124 7.64 -4.83 -4.73
CA SER A 124 7.81 -3.49 -5.29
C SER A 124 6.86 -3.23 -6.46
N ILE A 125 6.29 -2.02 -6.46
CA ILE A 125 5.73 -1.38 -7.65
C ILE A 125 6.31 0.03 -7.77
N ILE A 126 6.69 0.43 -8.98
CA ILE A 126 7.34 1.71 -9.23
C ILE A 126 6.62 2.41 -10.38
N ARG A 127 6.14 3.63 -10.14
CA ARG A 127 5.49 4.44 -11.18
C ARG A 127 6.45 4.62 -12.37
N GLY A 128 5.98 4.33 -13.58
CA GLY A 128 6.78 4.42 -14.81
C GLY A 128 7.78 3.28 -15.05
N LYS A 129 7.92 2.34 -14.10
CA LYS A 129 8.80 1.17 -14.22
C LYS A 129 8.05 -0.17 -14.03
N GLY A 130 6.81 -0.14 -13.53
CA GLY A 130 5.97 -1.32 -13.35
C GLY A 130 6.17 -2.04 -12.01
N ILE A 131 5.74 -3.30 -11.97
CA ILE A 131 5.84 -4.20 -10.83
C ILE A 131 7.12 -5.04 -10.92
N ASP A 132 7.61 -5.54 -9.79
CA ASP A 132 8.72 -6.49 -9.76
C ASP A 132 8.30 -7.83 -10.38
N THR A 133 8.74 -8.09 -11.61
CA THR A 133 8.38 -9.28 -12.39
C THR A 133 9.01 -10.54 -11.84
N ASN A 134 10.20 -10.45 -11.22
CA ASN A 134 10.85 -11.60 -10.59
C ASN A 134 10.11 -12.01 -9.30
N ALA A 135 9.66 -11.03 -8.51
CA ALA A 135 8.83 -11.30 -7.33
C ALA A 135 7.47 -11.91 -7.72
N MET A 136 6.84 -11.41 -8.79
CA MET A 136 5.60 -12.00 -9.31
C MET A 136 5.81 -13.41 -9.83
N THR A 137 6.91 -13.64 -10.56
CA THR A 137 7.29 -14.99 -11.01
C THR A 137 7.43 -15.95 -9.84
N TYR A 138 8.15 -15.55 -8.78
CA TYR A 138 8.30 -16.36 -7.58
C TYR A 138 6.97 -16.72 -6.93
N ILE A 139 6.05 -15.76 -6.81
CA ILE A 139 4.74 -15.97 -6.19
C ILE A 139 3.88 -16.92 -7.04
N VAL A 140 3.82 -16.67 -8.37
CA VAL A 140 3.02 -17.48 -9.29
C VAL A 140 3.55 -18.90 -9.43
N ASP A 141 4.85 -19.10 -9.47
CA ASP A 141 5.45 -20.44 -9.50
C ASP A 141 5.13 -21.26 -8.25
N LYS A 142 4.88 -20.59 -7.13
CA LYS A 142 4.58 -21.24 -5.85
C LYS A 142 3.09 -21.48 -5.61
N HIS A 143 2.22 -20.58 -6.08
CA HIS A 143 0.80 -20.58 -5.73
C HIS A 143 -0.16 -20.63 -6.95
N GLY A 144 0.35 -20.51 -8.17
CA GLY A 144 -0.45 -20.21 -9.35
C GLY A 144 -0.85 -18.73 -9.40
N SER A 145 -1.47 -18.32 -10.50
CA SER A 145 -1.92 -16.92 -10.68
C SER A 145 -3.34 -16.66 -10.14
N TYR A 146 -4.15 -17.69 -10.00
CA TYR A 146 -5.49 -17.57 -9.41
C TYR A 146 -5.41 -17.31 -7.90
N GLY A 147 -6.22 -16.39 -7.41
CA GLY A 147 -6.30 -16.06 -5.99
C GLY A 147 -5.31 -15.01 -5.52
N ILE A 148 -4.38 -14.57 -6.40
CA ILE A 148 -3.49 -13.45 -6.09
C ILE A 148 -4.31 -12.15 -6.03
N GLN A 149 -4.24 -11.47 -4.89
CA GLN A 149 -4.90 -10.19 -4.66
C GLN A 149 -3.91 -9.14 -4.23
N PHE A 150 -3.78 -8.10 -5.04
CA PHE A 150 -2.95 -6.94 -4.72
C PHE A 150 -3.62 -6.05 -3.68
N ILE A 151 -2.82 -5.55 -2.72
CA ILE A 151 -3.31 -4.72 -1.60
C ILE A 151 -2.47 -3.45 -1.46
N ASP A 152 -3.16 -2.34 -1.24
CA ASP A 152 -2.58 -1.08 -0.78
C ASP A 152 -3.46 -0.46 0.32
N GLY A 153 -3.04 0.64 0.91
CA GLY A 153 -3.77 1.30 1.98
C GLY A 153 -4.90 2.17 1.46
N TRP A 154 -4.61 2.99 0.47
CA TRP A 154 -5.49 4.04 -0.02
C TRP A 154 -5.34 4.21 -1.54
N ILE A 155 -6.44 4.47 -2.22
CA ILE A 155 -6.44 4.75 -3.64
C ILE A 155 -6.98 6.16 -3.88
N GLY A 156 -6.14 7.01 -4.47
CA GLY A 156 -6.56 8.35 -4.87
C GLY A 156 -7.09 8.33 -6.29
N LYS A 157 -6.44 9.05 -7.18
CA LYS A 157 -6.83 9.13 -8.60
C LYS A 157 -6.42 7.93 -9.47
N GLY A 158 -6.02 6.80 -8.87
CA GLY A 158 -5.76 5.55 -9.58
C GLY A 158 -4.41 5.46 -10.31
N ALA A 159 -3.43 6.33 -10.01
CA ALA A 159 -2.15 6.30 -10.71
C ALA A 159 -1.41 4.96 -10.53
N ILE A 160 -1.37 4.43 -9.31
CA ILE A 160 -0.76 3.11 -9.04
C ILE A 160 -1.64 1.98 -9.59
N ASN A 161 -2.96 2.12 -9.54
CA ASN A 161 -3.87 1.14 -10.14
C ASN A 161 -3.64 1.01 -11.65
N GLY A 162 -3.41 2.11 -12.36
CA GLY A 162 -3.04 2.09 -13.78
C GLY A 162 -1.73 1.37 -14.04
N VAL A 163 -0.69 1.63 -13.25
CA VAL A 163 0.61 0.92 -13.35
C VAL A 163 0.45 -0.57 -13.09
N LEU A 164 -0.36 -0.95 -12.09
CA LEU A 164 -0.63 -2.35 -11.77
C LEU A 164 -1.36 -3.05 -12.92
N TYR A 165 -2.38 -2.40 -13.48
CA TYR A 165 -3.12 -2.93 -14.63
C TYR A 165 -2.20 -3.20 -15.83
N GLU A 166 -1.41 -2.21 -16.24
CA GLU A 166 -0.45 -2.35 -17.34
C GLU A 166 0.57 -3.46 -17.08
N ALA A 167 1.07 -3.56 -15.85
CA ALA A 167 2.01 -4.61 -15.47
C ALA A 167 1.39 -6.01 -15.53
N CYS A 168 0.16 -6.18 -15.04
CA CYS A 168 -0.55 -7.47 -15.11
C CYS A 168 -0.83 -7.88 -16.56
N GLU A 169 -1.28 -6.96 -17.41
CA GLU A 169 -1.50 -7.25 -18.83
C GLU A 169 -0.19 -7.62 -19.56
N SER A 170 0.91 -6.97 -19.22
CA SER A 170 2.23 -7.32 -19.75
C SER A 170 2.66 -8.73 -19.32
N LEU A 171 2.48 -9.09 -18.02
CA LEU A 171 2.77 -10.43 -17.51
C LEU A 171 1.92 -11.49 -18.20
N LYS A 172 0.60 -11.31 -18.31
CA LYS A 172 -0.31 -12.22 -19.01
C LYS A 172 0.11 -12.46 -20.46
N SER A 173 0.56 -11.39 -21.13
CA SER A 173 1.03 -11.46 -22.51
C SER A 173 2.38 -12.19 -22.65
N SER A 174 3.17 -12.24 -21.58
CA SER A 174 4.52 -12.85 -21.60
C SER A 174 4.53 -14.35 -21.36
N ASP A 175 3.64 -14.86 -20.49
CA ASP A 175 3.57 -16.28 -20.15
C ASP A 175 2.16 -16.66 -19.64
N LEU A 176 1.65 -17.80 -20.10
CA LEU A 176 0.34 -18.34 -19.72
C LEU A 176 0.20 -18.60 -18.22
N LYS A 177 1.29 -18.79 -17.49
CA LYS A 177 1.24 -18.96 -16.03
C LYS A 177 0.64 -17.75 -15.29
N PHE A 178 0.59 -16.58 -15.91
CA PHE A 178 0.00 -15.35 -15.36
C PHE A 178 -1.44 -15.10 -15.81
N ALA A 179 -2.07 -16.04 -16.54
CA ALA A 179 -3.35 -15.80 -17.22
C ALA A 179 -4.48 -15.36 -16.27
N ASP A 180 -4.51 -15.88 -15.05
CA ASP A 180 -5.57 -15.62 -14.07
C ASP A 180 -5.27 -14.44 -13.13
N LEU A 181 -4.20 -13.65 -13.36
CA LEU A 181 -3.93 -12.47 -12.55
C LEU A 181 -5.09 -11.47 -12.63
N ASP A 182 -5.54 -11.03 -11.48
CA ASP A 182 -6.53 -9.95 -11.37
C ASP A 182 -5.83 -8.66 -10.93
N ALA A 183 -5.84 -7.64 -11.81
CA ALA A 183 -5.23 -6.34 -11.56
C ALA A 183 -6.09 -5.45 -10.63
N THR A 184 -7.24 -5.92 -10.15
CA THR A 184 -8.08 -5.16 -9.22
C THR A 184 -7.33 -4.93 -7.91
N LEU A 185 -7.10 -3.66 -7.55
CA LEU A 185 -6.43 -3.31 -6.30
C LEU A 185 -7.43 -3.30 -5.15
N ALA A 186 -7.09 -4.00 -4.07
CA ALA A 186 -7.83 -3.99 -2.82
C ALA A 186 -7.23 -2.95 -1.85
N VAL A 187 -8.06 -2.11 -1.24
CA VAL A 187 -7.62 -1.01 -0.37
C VAL A 187 -8.51 -0.83 0.85
N LEU A 188 -8.00 -0.20 1.91
CA LEU A 188 -8.86 0.17 3.04
C LEU A 188 -9.82 1.30 2.66
N SER A 189 -9.33 2.32 1.93
CA SER A 189 -10.10 3.50 1.58
C SER A 189 -9.98 3.80 0.09
N ASP A 190 -11.13 3.97 -0.57
CA ASP A 190 -11.26 4.38 -1.98
C ASP A 190 -12.24 5.55 -2.14
N PRO A 191 -11.86 6.77 -1.76
CA PRO A 191 -12.74 7.93 -1.91
C PRO A 191 -13.00 8.32 -3.37
N ALA A 192 -12.24 7.78 -4.31
CA ALA A 192 -12.39 8.04 -5.74
C ALA A 192 -13.30 7.04 -6.48
N PHE A 193 -13.81 6.01 -5.80
CA PHE A 193 -14.67 4.97 -6.37
C PHE A 193 -14.03 4.24 -7.57
N ILE A 194 -12.78 3.88 -7.45
CA ILE A 194 -12.01 3.17 -8.48
C ILE A 194 -12.17 1.66 -8.36
N THR A 195 -12.35 1.16 -7.13
CA THR A 195 -12.45 -0.28 -6.86
C THR A 195 -13.62 -0.60 -5.92
N GLU A 196 -14.29 -1.72 -6.18
CA GLU A 196 -15.28 -2.26 -5.23
C GLU A 196 -14.64 -3.05 -4.09
N LEU A 197 -13.36 -3.46 -4.26
CA LEU A 197 -12.58 -4.15 -3.24
C LEU A 197 -11.96 -3.16 -2.26
N CYS A 198 -12.80 -2.43 -1.54
CA CYS A 198 -12.39 -1.50 -0.50
C CYS A 198 -13.13 -1.76 0.81
N GLY A 199 -12.52 -1.33 1.90
CA GLY A 199 -13.15 -1.34 3.22
C GLY A 199 -14.19 -0.24 3.34
N THR A 200 -13.94 0.92 2.75
CA THR A 200 -14.85 2.08 2.74
C THR A 200 -14.54 3.01 1.57
N HIS A 201 -15.52 3.83 1.18
CA HIS A 201 -15.31 4.97 0.29
C HIS A 201 -15.12 6.30 1.03
N GLU A 202 -15.09 6.27 2.36
CA GLU A 202 -14.71 7.46 3.13
C GLU A 202 -13.21 7.74 3.00
N ASP A 203 -12.87 9.00 2.79
CA ASP A 203 -11.50 9.49 2.92
C ASP A 203 -11.17 9.68 4.40
N PHE A 204 -10.26 8.90 4.91
CA PHE A 204 -9.77 9.04 6.28
C PHE A 204 -8.26 8.79 6.38
N LEU A 205 -7.65 9.39 7.39
CA LEU A 205 -6.25 9.18 7.68
C LEU A 205 -6.02 7.78 8.28
N ILE A 206 -5.36 6.91 7.54
CA ILE A 206 -4.88 5.63 8.09
C ILE A 206 -3.66 5.94 8.95
N PRO A 207 -3.62 5.55 10.25
CA PRO A 207 -2.52 5.96 11.15
C PRO A 207 -1.13 5.63 10.63
N SER A 208 -0.96 4.52 9.89
CA SER A 208 0.31 4.17 9.27
C SER A 208 0.80 5.17 8.21
N ALA A 209 -0.06 6.07 7.72
CA ALA A 209 0.35 7.12 6.78
C ALA A 209 1.04 8.32 7.46
N CYS A 210 0.97 8.43 8.80
CA CYS A 210 1.61 9.53 9.54
C CYS A 210 3.13 9.43 9.59
N LEU A 211 3.69 8.22 9.42
CA LEU A 211 5.12 7.94 9.53
C LEU A 211 5.64 7.27 8.25
N ASN A 212 6.95 7.20 8.11
CA ASN A 212 7.64 6.59 6.97
C ASN A 212 8.11 5.15 7.31
N SER A 213 9.43 4.91 7.29
CA SER A 213 10.02 3.61 7.59
C SER A 213 9.67 3.09 8.98
N THR A 214 9.53 3.99 9.95
CA THR A 214 9.23 3.68 11.37
C THR A 214 7.83 3.11 11.62
N VAL A 215 6.98 2.99 10.60
CA VAL A 215 5.67 2.32 10.65
C VAL A 215 5.50 1.30 9.51
N SER A 216 6.59 1.08 8.76
CA SER A 216 6.58 0.24 7.55
C SER A 216 7.65 -0.84 7.60
N GLY A 217 7.88 -1.44 8.78
CA GLY A 217 8.84 -2.53 8.96
C GLY A 217 10.30 -2.10 8.90
N LEU A 218 10.61 -0.82 9.11
CA LEU A 218 11.93 -0.20 8.99
C LEU A 218 12.57 -0.36 7.59
N ILE A 219 11.74 -0.52 6.54
CA ILE A 219 12.22 -0.62 5.17
C ILE A 219 12.14 0.73 4.45
N SER A 220 13.09 0.96 3.54
CA SER A 220 13.08 2.12 2.65
C SER A 220 11.97 2.05 1.61
N ARG A 221 11.81 3.12 0.84
CA ARG A 221 11.13 3.06 -0.46
C ARG A 221 11.84 2.05 -1.35
N THR A 222 11.10 1.44 -2.27
CA THR A 222 11.65 0.48 -3.23
C THR A 222 12.58 1.17 -4.23
N PHE A 223 13.64 0.47 -4.60
CA PHE A 223 14.75 0.96 -5.38
C PHE A 223 14.98 0.09 -6.61
N LEU A 224 15.27 0.74 -7.74
CA LEU A 224 15.60 0.06 -8.99
C LEU A 224 16.61 0.89 -9.79
N ARG A 225 17.84 0.38 -9.88
CA ARG A 225 18.92 0.93 -10.69
C ARG A 225 19.83 -0.20 -11.16
N ASP A 226 20.16 -0.23 -12.44
CA ASP A 226 20.76 -1.38 -13.11
C ASP A 226 22.19 -1.72 -12.63
N ASP A 227 22.91 -0.76 -12.03
CA ASP A 227 24.23 -1.01 -11.47
C ASP A 227 24.22 -1.79 -10.14
N ILE A 228 23.04 -1.87 -9.47
CA ILE A 228 22.86 -2.54 -8.17
C ILE A 228 21.89 -3.71 -8.26
N ILE A 229 20.83 -3.55 -9.06
CA ILE A 229 19.80 -4.58 -9.25
C ILE A 229 20.02 -5.26 -10.58
N SER A 230 20.44 -6.52 -10.52
CA SER A 230 20.60 -7.33 -11.74
C SER A 230 19.25 -7.80 -12.29
N PRO A 231 19.17 -8.22 -13.57
CA PRO A 231 17.92 -8.70 -14.16
C PRO A 231 17.27 -9.91 -13.46
N ALA A 232 18.03 -10.64 -12.65
CA ALA A 232 17.53 -11.80 -11.89
C ALA A 232 17.22 -11.49 -10.43
N ASP A 233 17.47 -10.26 -9.98
CA ASP A 233 17.21 -9.84 -8.61
C ASP A 233 15.77 -9.33 -8.46
N PHE A 234 15.26 -9.32 -7.24
CA PHE A 234 14.12 -8.49 -6.86
C PHE A 234 14.54 -7.03 -6.79
N HIS A 235 13.57 -6.12 -6.89
CA HIS A 235 13.83 -4.71 -6.61
C HIS A 235 14.43 -4.55 -5.22
N GLY A 236 15.21 -3.49 -5.01
CA GLY A 236 15.94 -3.30 -3.77
C GLY A 236 15.20 -2.53 -2.69
N ALA A 237 15.64 -2.72 -1.45
CA ALA A 237 15.32 -1.85 -0.32
C ALA A 237 16.45 -1.88 0.71
N VAL A 238 16.50 -0.83 1.54
CA VAL A 238 17.41 -0.72 2.68
C VAL A 238 16.65 -0.98 3.96
N TYR A 239 17.28 -1.65 4.92
CA TYR A 239 16.77 -1.78 6.29
C TYR A 239 17.40 -0.71 7.18
N TYR A 240 16.55 0.09 7.84
CA TYR A 240 16.96 1.17 8.75
C TYR A 240 17.02 0.70 10.22
N GLY A 241 17.94 -0.20 10.51
CA GLY A 241 18.13 -0.74 11.88
C GLY A 241 18.46 0.32 12.93
N GLU A 242 19.03 1.44 12.53
CA GLU A 242 19.34 2.60 13.38
C GLU A 242 18.08 3.30 13.91
N LEU A 243 16.93 3.12 13.27
CA LEU A 243 15.64 3.66 13.69
C LEU A 243 14.80 2.67 14.53
N GLN A 244 15.39 1.57 14.97
CA GLN A 244 14.65 0.53 15.70
C GLN A 244 14.00 1.04 17.00
N ALA A 245 14.58 2.02 17.66
CA ALA A 245 14.01 2.61 18.88
C ALA A 245 12.70 3.39 18.60
N GLU A 246 12.52 3.85 17.38
CA GLU A 246 11.36 4.61 16.90
C GLU A 246 10.33 3.76 16.15
N ASP A 247 10.56 2.45 16.06
CA ASP A 247 9.71 1.55 15.29
C ASP A 247 8.33 1.38 15.90
N LYS A 248 7.32 1.72 15.11
CA LYS A 248 5.88 1.63 15.43
C LYS A 248 5.15 0.61 14.57
N SER A 249 5.87 -0.15 13.75
CA SER A 249 5.26 -1.04 12.75
C SER A 249 4.35 -2.09 13.40
N ASN A 250 4.84 -2.80 14.41
CA ASN A 250 4.03 -3.82 15.10
C ASN A 250 3.03 -3.20 16.09
N GLU A 251 3.36 -2.05 16.71
CA GLU A 251 2.42 -1.33 17.57
C GLU A 251 1.15 -0.95 16.82
N PHE A 252 1.28 -0.40 15.61
CA PHE A 252 0.13 -0.09 14.74
C PHE A 252 -0.72 -1.35 14.47
N ILE A 253 -0.07 -2.42 14.03
CA ILE A 253 -0.75 -3.69 13.71
C ILE A 253 -1.47 -4.26 14.92
N ASP A 254 -0.80 -4.31 16.07
CA ASP A 254 -1.35 -4.90 17.29
C ASP A 254 -2.50 -4.05 17.84
N THR A 255 -2.38 -2.72 17.81
CA THR A 255 -3.45 -1.80 18.24
C THR A 255 -4.71 -1.96 17.41
N VAL A 256 -4.59 -1.95 16.08
CA VAL A 256 -5.75 -2.15 15.18
C VAL A 256 -6.34 -3.55 15.34
N SER A 257 -5.50 -4.59 15.42
CA SER A 257 -5.96 -5.97 15.61
C SER A 257 -6.69 -6.19 16.94
N GLY A 258 -6.39 -5.39 17.97
CA GLY A 258 -7.07 -5.42 19.25
C GLY A 258 -8.57 -5.10 19.19
N TYR A 259 -9.04 -4.53 18.10
CA TYR A 259 -10.46 -4.25 17.88
C TYR A 259 -11.22 -5.34 17.13
N PHE A 260 -10.58 -6.44 16.69
CA PHE A 260 -11.20 -7.44 15.83
C PHE A 260 -12.37 -8.20 16.47
N ASP A 261 -12.41 -8.29 17.80
CA ASP A 261 -13.56 -8.85 18.54
C ASP A 261 -14.79 -7.91 18.56
N ASN A 262 -14.62 -6.63 18.22
CA ASN A 262 -15.62 -5.58 18.38
C ASN A 262 -16.01 -4.90 17.08
N ILE A 263 -15.95 -5.62 15.94
CA ILE A 263 -16.27 -5.05 14.63
C ILE A 263 -17.76 -4.69 14.52
N ASP A 264 -18.04 -3.47 14.08
CA ASP A 264 -19.37 -3.01 13.70
C ASP A 264 -19.49 -2.90 12.18
N TYR A 265 -20.13 -3.87 11.56
CA TYR A 265 -20.35 -3.90 10.11
C TYR A 265 -21.27 -2.78 9.59
N ASN A 266 -21.98 -2.09 10.48
CA ASN A 266 -22.80 -0.94 10.13
C ASN A 266 -22.06 0.39 10.30
N TYR A 267 -20.83 0.36 10.78
CA TYR A 267 -20.04 1.55 11.09
C TYR A 267 -20.03 2.57 9.93
N PHE A 268 -19.76 2.09 8.71
CA PHE A 268 -19.75 2.93 7.52
C PHE A 268 -21.14 3.11 6.89
N ASN A 269 -22.11 2.23 7.14
CA ASN A 269 -23.46 2.37 6.61
C ASN A 269 -24.18 3.58 7.21
N ALA A 270 -23.93 3.92 8.47
CA ALA A 270 -24.46 5.12 9.08
C ALA A 270 -23.97 6.40 8.38
N THR A 271 -22.78 6.37 7.82
CA THR A 271 -22.19 7.48 7.06
C THR A 271 -22.68 7.50 5.61
N LEU A 272 -22.92 6.34 5.01
CA LEU A 272 -23.46 6.23 3.65
C LEU A 272 -24.91 6.76 3.54
N ILE A 273 -25.72 6.62 4.59
CA ILE A 273 -27.10 7.17 4.60
C ILE A 273 -27.09 8.70 4.54
N PHE A 274 -26.05 9.35 5.06
CA PHE A 274 -25.86 10.80 4.93
C PHE A 274 -25.21 11.21 3.60
N ASN A 275 -24.62 10.28 2.86
CA ASN A 275 -23.83 10.51 1.65
C ASN A 275 -24.44 9.94 0.38
N ASP A 276 -25.73 9.68 0.32
CA ASP A 276 -26.45 9.40 -0.94
C ASP A 276 -26.44 10.63 -1.91
N THR A 277 -25.62 11.62 -1.60
CA THR A 277 -25.29 12.75 -2.47
C THR A 277 -24.11 12.48 -3.39
N GLY A 278 -23.58 11.24 -3.45
CA GLY A 278 -22.46 10.90 -4.33
C GLY A 278 -21.23 11.78 -4.08
N ARG A 279 -20.91 12.11 -2.84
CA ARG A 279 -19.66 12.84 -2.51
C ARG A 279 -18.46 11.95 -2.67
N THR A 280 -18.09 11.78 -3.93
CA THR A 280 -16.74 11.42 -4.29
C THR A 280 -15.87 12.68 -4.20
N GLY A 281 -14.58 12.57 -4.00
CA GLY A 281 -13.66 13.69 -4.21
C GLY A 281 -13.85 14.36 -5.58
N MET A 282 -14.45 13.65 -6.57
CA MET A 282 -14.83 14.19 -7.87
C MET A 282 -16.01 15.19 -7.79
N ASN A 283 -16.89 15.12 -6.79
CA ASN A 283 -17.93 16.12 -6.60
C ASN A 283 -17.34 17.43 -6.11
N GLU A 284 -16.39 17.39 -5.18
CA GLU A 284 -15.63 18.58 -4.76
C GLU A 284 -14.84 19.17 -5.94
N VAL A 285 -14.17 18.32 -6.71
CA VAL A 285 -13.47 18.74 -7.94
C VAL A 285 -14.46 19.41 -8.93
N THR A 286 -15.67 18.88 -9.05
CA THR A 286 -16.72 19.46 -9.92
C THR A 286 -17.19 20.81 -9.40
N GLU A 287 -17.36 20.97 -8.09
CA GLU A 287 -17.75 22.25 -7.48
C GLU A 287 -16.63 23.28 -7.67
N ILE A 288 -15.40 22.92 -7.38
CA ILE A 288 -14.21 23.77 -7.60
C ILE A 288 -14.10 24.15 -9.08
N ALA A 289 -14.24 23.19 -10.00
CA ALA A 289 -14.20 23.45 -11.44
C ALA A 289 -15.25 24.46 -11.89
N ARG A 290 -16.45 24.36 -11.32
CA ARG A 290 -17.55 25.32 -11.59
C ARG A 290 -17.19 26.72 -11.13
N ASP A 291 -16.59 26.86 -9.94
CA ASP A 291 -16.16 28.17 -9.41
C ASP A 291 -15.08 28.82 -10.29
N PHE A 292 -14.29 28.02 -10.97
CA PHE A 292 -13.29 28.49 -11.94
C PHE A 292 -13.81 28.53 -13.40
N GLY A 293 -15.10 28.29 -13.64
CA GLY A 293 -15.71 28.34 -14.97
C GLY A 293 -15.29 27.19 -15.89
N LEU A 294 -14.78 26.08 -15.34
CA LEU A 294 -14.37 24.92 -16.11
C LEU A 294 -15.56 23.96 -16.30
N SER A 295 -16.00 23.78 -17.53
CA SER A 295 -17.15 22.94 -17.87
C SER A 295 -16.82 21.47 -18.12
N ASP A 296 -15.57 21.15 -18.47
CA ASP A 296 -15.14 19.81 -18.81
C ASP A 296 -14.20 19.25 -17.72
N ILE A 297 -14.80 18.61 -16.70
CA ILE A 297 -14.07 18.02 -15.59
C ILE A 297 -13.24 16.78 -15.98
N SER A 298 -13.51 16.16 -17.14
CA SER A 298 -12.74 14.99 -17.62
C SER A 298 -11.27 15.32 -17.88
N LYS A 299 -10.97 16.59 -18.15
CA LYS A 299 -9.60 17.09 -18.37
C LYS A 299 -8.87 17.49 -17.10
N ILE A 300 -9.59 17.59 -15.99
CA ILE A 300 -8.99 17.90 -14.70
C ILE A 300 -8.31 16.64 -14.18
N LYS A 301 -7.00 16.73 -13.99
CA LYS A 301 -6.25 15.71 -13.28
C LYS A 301 -6.15 16.14 -11.82
N PRO A 302 -6.96 15.55 -10.90
CA PRO A 302 -6.87 15.87 -9.50
C PRO A 302 -5.42 15.71 -9.02
N GLY A 303 -4.90 16.67 -8.30
CA GLY A 303 -3.53 16.68 -7.83
C GLY A 303 -3.26 15.63 -6.75
N VAL A 304 -2.00 15.46 -6.39
CA VAL A 304 -1.57 14.52 -5.33
C VAL A 304 -1.78 15.14 -3.93
N GLY A 305 -2.28 16.36 -3.87
CA GLY A 305 -2.51 17.08 -2.61
C GLY A 305 -3.47 16.36 -1.66
N GLU A 306 -4.36 15.57 -2.21
CA GLU A 306 -5.24 14.68 -1.47
C GLU A 306 -4.52 13.56 -0.71
N THR A 307 -3.26 13.28 -1.04
CA THR A 307 -2.45 12.23 -0.40
C THR A 307 -1.53 12.75 0.70
N THR A 308 -1.51 14.05 0.93
CA THR A 308 -0.59 14.71 1.87
C THR A 308 -1.30 15.31 3.07
N ARG A 309 -2.32 14.65 3.55
CA ARG A 309 -3.00 15.06 4.77
C ARG A 309 -2.23 14.65 6.01
#